data_4dd3c34b17ab06958d2194dda68d819c
#
_entry.id   4dd3c34b17ab06958d2194dda68d819c
#
_cell.length_a   1.000
_cell.length_b   1.000
_cell.length_c   1.000
_cell.angle_alpha   90.00
_cell.angle_beta   90.00
_cell.angle_gamma   90.00
#
_symmetry.space_group_name_H-M   'P 1'
#
loop_
_entity.id
_entity.type
_entity.pdbx_description
1 polymer ?
#
loop_
_entity_poly.entity_id
_entity_poly.type
_entity_poly.pdbx_seq_one_letter_code
_entity_poly.pdbx_strand_id
1 'polypeptide(L)'
;MGMGMGMGGMGMGMGINPIEMLFSAVQNQSHQNSPGLFEAIFGGVGGSPHIVIHNFTQTMNESPISEQFDVNMVIGINLCDAYNGITQYEHINYYESEKNGSQTEKIIITIPPSMPDGYMLQIKNKGNVIPKSGGRRGSLNLEFNIQTHDVFKREGDDLLIEHKVSLKDALCGFTFDMLHLNGRSYKMSCKPCSITNNEIKLLPGLGYNSNGTLKIKFLVELPTELSKEQIDQLSNIL
;
A
#
# COMPACT_ATOMS: atom_id res chain seq x y z
N MET A 1 -4.62 25.05 61.35
CA MET A 1 -5.63 24.06 60.88
C MET A 1 -6.08 24.47 59.46
N GLY A 2 -5.92 23.62 58.54
CA GLY A 2 -6.35 23.85 57.15
C GLY A 2 -5.48 23.08 56.19
N MET A 3 -5.80 21.79 55.99
CA MET A 3 -5.18 20.93 54.99
C MET A 3 -5.73 21.29 53.61
N GLY A 4 -4.87 21.54 52.64
CA GLY A 4 -5.19 21.66 51.22
C GLY A 4 -4.45 20.58 50.43
N MET A 5 -5.15 19.52 50.01
CA MET A 5 -4.64 18.49 49.14
C MET A 5 -4.61 19.02 47.67
N GLY A 6 -3.42 19.11 47.10
CA GLY A 6 -3.22 19.35 45.68
C GLY A 6 -3.19 18.00 44.91
N MET A 7 -4.18 17.76 44.09
CA MET A 7 -4.21 16.67 43.12
C MET A 7 -3.38 17.06 41.89
N GLY A 8 -2.24 16.37 41.70
CA GLY A 8 -1.45 16.42 40.46
C GLY A 8 -2.13 15.63 39.34
N GLY A 9 -2.61 16.33 38.31
CA GLY A 9 -3.09 15.72 37.10
C GLY A 9 -1.93 15.30 36.21
N MET A 10 -1.70 14.00 36.02
CA MET A 10 -0.87 13.44 34.97
C MET A 10 -1.67 13.46 33.65
N GLY A 11 -1.38 14.41 32.81
CA GLY A 11 -1.83 14.42 31.43
C GLY A 11 -0.93 13.53 30.58
N MET A 12 -1.29 12.27 30.41
CA MET A 12 -0.75 11.44 29.31
C MET A 12 -1.44 11.86 28.00
N GLY A 13 -0.80 12.72 27.24
CA GLY A 13 -1.17 13.01 25.85
C GLY A 13 -0.75 11.84 24.96
N MET A 14 -1.62 10.83 24.81
CA MET A 14 -1.53 9.91 23.69
C MET A 14 -1.96 10.69 22.45
N GLY A 15 -0.98 11.12 21.66
CA GLY A 15 -1.20 11.65 20.32
C GLY A 15 -1.72 10.54 19.41
N ILE A 16 -3.03 10.39 19.38
CA ILE A 16 -3.68 9.51 18.40
C ILE A 16 -3.60 10.23 17.06
N ASN A 17 -2.96 9.59 16.07
CA ASN A 17 -2.85 10.10 14.72
C ASN A 17 -4.27 10.26 14.13
N PRO A 18 -4.66 11.45 13.66
CA PRO A 18 -6.01 11.67 13.08
C PRO A 18 -6.39 10.68 11.98
N ILE A 19 -5.42 10.12 11.29
CA ILE A 19 -5.61 9.10 10.25
C ILE A 19 -6.03 7.76 10.86
N GLU A 20 -5.47 7.35 12.00
CA GLU A 20 -5.86 6.11 12.68
C GLU A 20 -7.29 6.17 13.24
N MET A 21 -7.73 7.35 13.70
CA MET A 21 -9.13 7.56 14.10
C MET A 21 -10.10 7.41 12.93
N LEU A 22 -9.70 7.86 11.73
CA LEU A 22 -10.51 7.74 10.53
C LEU A 22 -10.69 6.28 10.10
N PHE A 23 -9.62 5.48 10.18
CA PHE A 23 -9.64 4.06 9.80
C PHE A 23 -10.39 3.19 10.82
N SER A 24 -10.31 3.47 12.10
CA SER A 24 -11.08 2.72 13.11
C SER A 24 -12.58 2.97 13.02
N ALA A 25 -12.99 4.17 12.58
CA ALA A 25 -14.41 4.50 12.35
C ALA A 25 -14.99 3.78 11.13
N VAL A 26 -14.17 3.51 10.10
CA VAL A 26 -14.60 2.79 8.88
C VAL A 26 -14.70 1.29 9.11
N GLN A 27 -13.86 0.69 9.95
CA GLN A 27 -13.90 -0.75 10.22
C GLN A 27 -15.07 -1.18 11.13
N ASN A 28 -15.68 -0.27 11.89
CA ASN A 28 -16.75 -0.61 12.85
C ASN A 28 -18.18 -0.41 12.32
N GLN A 29 -18.35 -0.02 11.05
CA GLN A 29 -19.68 0.15 10.44
C GLN A 29 -19.93 -0.80 9.26
N SER A 30 -19.88 -2.11 9.53
CA SER A 30 -20.36 -3.12 8.58
C SER A 30 -21.86 -3.42 8.68
N HIS A 31 -22.67 -2.61 9.38
CA HIS A 31 -24.13 -2.68 9.34
C HIS A 31 -24.74 -1.30 9.58
N GLN A 32 -25.34 -0.78 8.56
CA GLN A 32 -26.48 0.12 8.38
C GLN A 32 -26.18 1.31 7.45
N ASN A 33 -27.00 1.41 6.42
CA ASN A 33 -27.11 2.52 5.48
C ASN A 33 -27.14 3.88 6.21
N SER A 34 -26.09 4.67 6.04
CA SER A 34 -26.17 6.13 6.24
C SER A 34 -25.06 6.79 5.42
N PRO A 35 -25.40 7.57 4.38
CA PRO A 35 -24.46 8.42 3.67
C PRO A 35 -24.29 9.70 4.48
N GLY A 36 -23.22 9.88 5.21
CA GLY A 36 -23.18 11.12 5.97
C GLY A 36 -21.85 11.53 6.59
N LEU A 37 -20.95 10.60 6.86
CA LEU A 37 -19.76 10.97 7.64
C LEU A 37 -18.61 11.49 6.78
N PHE A 38 -18.52 11.03 5.54
CA PHE A 38 -17.44 11.46 4.64
C PHE A 38 -17.73 12.83 4.01
N GLU A 39 -19.00 13.15 3.76
CA GLU A 39 -19.43 14.50 3.30
C GLU A 39 -19.23 15.58 4.37
N ALA A 40 -19.39 15.25 5.65
CA ALA A 40 -19.24 16.18 6.75
C ALA A 40 -17.79 16.58 7.05
N ILE A 41 -16.79 15.76 6.69
CA ILE A 41 -15.38 16.01 6.99
C ILE A 41 -14.68 16.79 5.88
N PHE A 42 -15.14 16.67 4.62
CA PHE A 42 -14.53 17.35 3.47
C PHE A 42 -15.39 18.41 2.79
N GLY A 43 -16.57 18.70 3.32
CA GLY A 43 -17.57 19.62 2.77
C GLY A 43 -17.52 21.04 3.32
N GLY A 44 -16.35 21.61 3.61
CA GLY A 44 -16.25 22.96 4.16
C GLY A 44 -15.11 23.81 3.58
N VAL A 45 -15.52 24.82 2.80
CA VAL A 45 -14.79 26.07 2.45
C VAL A 45 -13.64 25.94 1.43
N GLY A 46 -13.90 26.38 0.20
CA GLY A 46 -12.91 26.93 -0.75
C GLY A 46 -12.48 26.01 -1.87
N GLY A 47 -13.24 25.96 -2.94
CA GLY A 47 -12.75 25.93 -4.34
C GLY A 47 -11.79 24.84 -4.81
N SER A 48 -11.76 23.63 -4.23
CA SER A 48 -10.97 22.51 -4.75
C SER A 48 -11.90 21.45 -5.35
N PRO A 49 -11.56 20.80 -6.47
CA PRO A 49 -12.40 19.76 -7.06
C PRO A 49 -12.49 18.57 -6.11
N HIS A 50 -13.68 18.32 -5.58
CA HIS A 50 -13.96 17.20 -4.69
C HIS A 50 -13.89 15.89 -5.45
N ILE A 51 -12.97 15.00 -5.08
CA ILE A 51 -12.97 13.62 -5.53
C ILE A 51 -13.87 12.84 -4.57
N VAL A 52 -15.04 12.43 -5.04
CA VAL A 52 -15.91 11.52 -4.29
C VAL A 52 -15.48 10.11 -4.61
N ILE A 53 -14.85 9.44 -3.64
CA ILE A 53 -14.51 8.01 -3.75
C ILE A 53 -15.82 7.24 -3.52
N HIS A 54 -16.42 6.72 -4.58
CA HIS A 54 -17.47 5.74 -4.46
C HIS A 54 -16.87 4.33 -4.49
N ASN A 55 -17.00 3.60 -3.38
CA ASN A 55 -16.90 2.15 -3.43
C ASN A 55 -17.93 1.65 -4.46
N PHE A 56 -17.46 0.83 -5.40
CA PHE A 56 -18.29 0.24 -6.44
C PHE A 56 -19.31 -0.74 -5.80
N THR A 57 -20.42 -0.18 -5.32
CA THR A 57 -21.68 -0.92 -5.14
C THR A 57 -22.55 -0.51 -6.32
N GLN A 58 -22.87 -1.50 -7.15
CA GLN A 58 -23.76 -1.39 -8.29
C GLN A 58 -25.01 -0.56 -7.96
N THR A 59 -25.08 0.67 -8.45
CA THR A 59 -26.35 1.30 -8.76
C THR A 59 -26.50 1.24 -10.28
N MET A 60 -27.16 0.17 -10.72
CA MET A 60 -27.70 0.06 -12.06
C MET A 60 -28.75 1.15 -12.26
N ASN A 61 -28.39 2.23 -12.99
CA ASN A 61 -29.29 3.08 -13.78
C ASN A 61 -28.58 4.36 -14.27
N GLU A 62 -27.41 4.22 -14.92
CA GLU A 62 -26.96 5.25 -15.87
C GLU A 62 -27.03 4.65 -17.27
N SER A 63 -27.70 5.38 -18.17
CA SER A 63 -27.97 4.91 -19.54
C SER A 63 -26.67 4.56 -20.29
N PRO A 64 -26.69 3.57 -21.18
CA PRO A 64 -25.52 3.11 -21.94
C PRO A 64 -24.82 4.19 -22.81
N ILE A 65 -25.40 5.37 -22.91
CA ILE A 65 -24.83 6.49 -23.66
C ILE A 65 -23.68 7.17 -22.91
N SER A 66 -23.61 7.10 -21.58
CA SER A 66 -22.52 7.73 -20.82
C SER A 66 -21.20 6.97 -20.90
N GLU A 67 -21.26 5.64 -21.00
CA GLU A 67 -20.06 4.77 -21.06
C GLU A 67 -19.20 5.01 -22.31
N GLN A 68 -19.84 5.43 -23.42
CA GLN A 68 -19.10 5.76 -24.65
C GLN A 68 -18.15 6.96 -24.49
N PHE A 69 -18.39 7.81 -23.50
CA PHE A 69 -17.59 9.01 -23.22
C PHE A 69 -16.66 8.83 -22.01
N ASP A 70 -16.59 7.64 -21.48
CA ASP A 70 -15.65 7.33 -20.40
C ASP A 70 -14.22 7.30 -20.92
N VAL A 71 -13.29 7.66 -20.05
CA VAL A 71 -11.86 7.56 -20.28
C VAL A 71 -11.32 6.48 -19.35
N ASN A 72 -10.59 5.51 -19.93
CA ASN A 72 -9.93 4.47 -19.16
C ASN A 72 -8.42 4.73 -19.13
N MET A 73 -7.82 4.66 -17.96
CA MET A 73 -6.39 4.89 -17.77
C MET A 73 -5.81 3.88 -16.80
N VAL A 74 -4.64 3.32 -17.15
CA VAL A 74 -3.89 2.40 -16.28
C VAL A 74 -2.72 3.16 -15.67
N ILE A 75 -2.58 3.06 -14.36
CA ILE A 75 -1.52 3.73 -13.59
C ILE A 75 -0.66 2.68 -12.91
N GLY A 76 0.65 2.68 -13.23
CA GLY A 76 1.64 1.87 -12.53
C GLY A 76 1.99 2.50 -11.19
N ILE A 77 1.91 1.72 -10.11
CA ILE A 77 2.28 2.18 -8.76
C ILE A 77 3.35 1.28 -8.18
N ASN A 78 4.34 1.87 -7.51
CA ASN A 78 5.33 1.05 -6.84
C ASN A 78 4.76 0.36 -5.59
N LEU A 79 5.37 -0.75 -5.18
CA LEU A 79 4.88 -1.57 -4.06
C LEU A 79 4.88 -0.80 -2.72
N CYS A 80 5.83 0.12 -2.51
CA CYS A 80 5.89 0.92 -1.28
C CYS A 80 4.70 1.88 -1.18
N ASP A 81 4.35 2.55 -2.28
CA ASP A 81 3.22 3.49 -2.31
C ASP A 81 1.88 2.75 -2.21
N ALA A 82 1.77 1.59 -2.85
CA ALA A 82 0.59 0.74 -2.73
C ALA A 82 0.41 0.18 -1.30
N TYR A 83 1.53 -0.11 -0.61
CA TYR A 83 1.54 -0.56 0.78
C TYR A 83 1.13 0.56 1.76
N ASN A 84 1.76 1.75 1.63
CA ASN A 84 1.58 2.85 2.58
C ASN A 84 0.39 3.75 2.27
N GLY A 85 -0.12 3.69 1.05
CA GLY A 85 -1.05 4.67 0.52
C GLY A 85 -0.34 5.96 0.12
N ILE A 86 -0.86 6.66 -0.88
CA ILE A 86 -0.30 7.90 -1.38
C ILE A 86 -1.39 8.82 -1.92
N THR A 87 -1.15 10.12 -1.83
CA THR A 87 -1.91 11.13 -2.55
C THR A 87 -1.02 11.78 -3.57
N GLN A 88 -1.38 11.70 -4.83
CA GLN A 88 -0.58 12.21 -5.94
C GLN A 88 -1.42 12.99 -6.94
N TYR A 89 -0.75 13.76 -7.79
CA TYR A 89 -1.36 14.48 -8.90
C TYR A 89 -1.17 13.68 -10.17
N GLU A 90 -2.26 13.56 -10.95
CA GLU A 90 -2.22 12.97 -12.29
C GLU A 90 -2.73 13.95 -13.33
N HIS A 91 -2.20 13.84 -14.55
CA HIS A 91 -2.65 14.59 -15.70
C HIS A 91 -3.51 13.67 -16.58
N ILE A 92 -4.76 14.03 -16.72
CA ILE A 92 -5.70 13.29 -17.57
C ILE A 92 -5.98 14.07 -18.84
N ASN A 93 -6.08 13.36 -19.95
CA ASN A 93 -6.49 13.91 -21.23
C ASN A 93 -7.95 13.52 -21.49
N TYR A 94 -8.74 14.49 -21.91
CA TYR A 94 -10.13 14.27 -22.31
C TYR A 94 -10.46 15.06 -23.57
N TYR A 95 -11.42 14.56 -24.35
CA TYR A 95 -11.90 15.26 -25.54
C TYR A 95 -13.04 16.20 -25.17
N GLU A 96 -12.89 17.47 -25.52
CA GLU A 96 -13.88 18.49 -25.22
C GLU A 96 -14.90 18.69 -26.36
N SER A 97 -14.42 18.97 -27.57
CA SER A 97 -15.26 19.21 -28.75
C SER A 97 -14.41 19.24 -30.01
N GLU A 98 -15.07 19.19 -31.19
CA GLU A 98 -14.38 19.36 -32.49
C GLU A 98 -13.61 20.69 -32.58
N LYS A 99 -14.11 21.74 -31.94
CA LYS A 99 -13.48 23.07 -31.97
C LYS A 99 -12.27 23.16 -31.05
N ASN A 100 -12.35 22.57 -29.87
CA ASN A 100 -11.34 22.71 -28.81
C ASN A 100 -10.39 21.51 -28.75
N GLY A 101 -10.75 20.38 -29.36
CA GLY A 101 -9.93 19.16 -29.39
C GLY A 101 -9.76 18.52 -28.01
N SER A 102 -8.59 17.89 -27.81
CA SER A 102 -8.23 17.29 -26.54
C SER A 102 -7.68 18.31 -25.57
N GLN A 103 -8.09 18.22 -24.33
CA GLN A 103 -7.67 19.07 -23.20
C GLN A 103 -6.98 18.22 -22.15
N THR A 104 -6.10 18.84 -21.37
CA THR A 104 -5.44 18.20 -20.23
C THR A 104 -5.90 18.84 -18.92
N GLU A 105 -6.27 18.02 -17.98
CA GLU A 105 -6.69 18.44 -16.63
C GLU A 105 -5.79 17.76 -15.58
N LYS A 106 -5.40 18.53 -14.56
CA LYS A 106 -4.68 18.00 -13.39
C LYS A 106 -5.68 17.62 -12.31
N ILE A 107 -5.63 16.36 -11.88
CA ILE A 107 -6.49 15.83 -10.80
C ILE A 107 -5.65 15.34 -9.63
N ILE A 108 -6.26 15.27 -8.46
CA ILE A 108 -5.68 14.66 -7.26
C ILE A 108 -6.29 13.28 -7.09
N ILE A 109 -5.43 12.27 -6.90
CA ILE A 109 -5.83 10.88 -6.65
C ILE A 109 -5.28 10.47 -5.29
N THR A 110 -6.14 9.93 -4.45
CA THR A 110 -5.74 9.32 -3.18
C THR A 110 -5.89 7.82 -3.26
N ILE A 111 -4.79 7.11 -3.05
CA ILE A 111 -4.69 5.66 -3.06
C ILE A 111 -4.64 5.20 -1.60
N PRO A 112 -5.55 4.31 -1.19
CA PRO A 112 -5.56 3.80 0.18
C PRO A 112 -4.37 2.88 0.45
N PRO A 113 -3.91 2.76 1.71
CA PRO A 113 -2.89 1.80 2.08
C PRO A 113 -3.37 0.35 1.88
N SER A 114 -2.43 -0.53 1.58
CA SER A 114 -2.68 -1.95 1.28
C SER A 114 -3.62 -2.16 0.09
N MET A 115 -3.51 -1.29 -0.90
CA MET A 115 -4.31 -1.35 -2.12
C MET A 115 -4.13 -2.70 -2.84
N PRO A 116 -5.20 -3.39 -3.26
CA PRO A 116 -5.07 -4.60 -4.06
C PRO A 116 -4.51 -4.30 -5.46
N ASP A 117 -3.88 -5.29 -6.07
CA ASP A 117 -3.50 -5.20 -7.48
C ASP A 117 -4.76 -5.19 -8.34
N GLY A 118 -4.73 -4.43 -9.45
CA GLY A 118 -5.93 -4.20 -10.27
C GLY A 118 -7.02 -3.37 -9.58
N TYR A 119 -6.66 -2.58 -8.56
CA TYR A 119 -7.61 -1.67 -7.90
C TYR A 119 -8.19 -0.70 -8.91
N MET A 120 -9.53 -0.59 -8.92
CA MET A 120 -10.25 0.30 -9.82
C MET A 120 -10.87 1.48 -9.07
N LEU A 121 -10.64 2.68 -9.60
CA LEU A 121 -11.22 3.92 -9.10
C LEU A 121 -11.98 4.62 -10.23
N GLN A 122 -13.27 4.86 -10.05
CA GLN A 122 -14.07 5.65 -10.98
C GLN A 122 -14.28 7.07 -10.45
N ILE A 123 -13.97 8.06 -11.28
CA ILE A 123 -14.18 9.47 -10.97
C ILE A 123 -15.22 10.02 -11.97
N LYS A 124 -16.41 10.34 -11.45
CA LYS A 124 -17.51 10.86 -12.27
C LYS A 124 -17.18 12.23 -12.86
N ASN A 125 -17.71 12.51 -14.07
CA ASN A 125 -17.58 13.79 -14.74
C ASN A 125 -16.13 14.22 -15.05
N LYS A 126 -15.23 13.22 -15.24
CA LYS A 126 -13.82 13.43 -15.60
C LYS A 126 -13.42 12.74 -16.93
N GLY A 127 -14.36 12.11 -17.62
CA GLY A 127 -14.18 11.56 -18.96
C GLY A 127 -14.33 12.61 -20.07
N ASN A 128 -14.62 12.17 -21.28
CA ASN A 128 -14.87 13.03 -22.46
C ASN A 128 -16.18 13.80 -22.32
N VAL A 129 -16.26 14.96 -22.96
CA VAL A 129 -17.48 15.77 -22.96
C VAL A 129 -18.58 15.09 -23.80
N ILE A 130 -19.76 14.98 -23.23
CA ILE A 130 -20.95 14.42 -23.89
C ILE A 130 -21.60 15.52 -24.77
N PRO A 131 -21.71 15.34 -26.08
CA PRO A 131 -22.28 16.33 -26.97
C PRO A 131 -23.71 16.73 -26.54
N LYS A 132 -24.03 18.03 -26.66
CA LYS A 132 -25.36 18.56 -26.37
C LYS A 132 -25.88 18.34 -24.95
N SER A 133 -25.00 17.98 -24.02
CA SER A 133 -25.38 17.68 -22.62
C SER A 133 -25.26 18.86 -21.66
N GLY A 134 -24.92 20.07 -22.18
CA GLY A 134 -24.65 21.22 -21.33
C GLY A 134 -23.33 21.14 -20.57
N GLY A 135 -22.32 20.44 -21.14
CA GLY A 135 -20.98 20.33 -20.56
C GLY A 135 -20.77 19.15 -19.62
N ARG A 136 -21.76 18.22 -19.54
CA ARG A 136 -21.56 16.98 -18.79
C ARG A 136 -20.48 16.11 -19.45
N ARG A 137 -19.74 15.36 -18.64
CA ARG A 137 -18.67 14.48 -19.09
C ARG A 137 -18.96 13.04 -18.65
N GLY A 138 -18.40 12.07 -19.36
CA GLY A 138 -18.30 10.69 -18.91
C GLY A 138 -17.45 10.55 -17.65
N SER A 139 -17.25 9.34 -17.22
CA SER A 139 -16.40 9.01 -16.07
C SER A 139 -14.94 8.81 -16.50
N LEU A 140 -14.03 8.97 -15.58
CA LEU A 140 -12.65 8.51 -15.67
C LEU A 140 -12.52 7.23 -14.84
N ASN A 141 -12.17 6.13 -15.50
CA ASN A 141 -11.92 4.85 -14.86
C ASN A 141 -10.41 4.65 -14.77
N LEU A 142 -9.89 4.57 -13.57
CA LEU A 142 -8.48 4.33 -13.28
C LEU A 142 -8.31 2.89 -12.80
N GLU A 143 -7.37 2.18 -13.42
CA GLU A 143 -6.92 0.87 -12.97
C GLU A 143 -5.48 1.00 -12.48
N PHE A 144 -5.20 0.51 -11.28
CA PHE A 144 -3.89 0.60 -10.67
C PHE A 144 -3.19 -0.75 -10.66
N ASN A 145 -2.04 -0.83 -11.33
CA ASN A 145 -1.22 -2.02 -11.38
C ASN A 145 0.03 -1.85 -10.53
N ILE A 146 0.23 -2.76 -9.58
CA ILE A 146 1.39 -2.73 -8.69
C ILE A 146 2.62 -3.23 -9.44
N GLN A 147 3.64 -2.39 -9.50
CA GLN A 147 4.90 -2.72 -10.14
C GLN A 147 5.72 -3.69 -9.28
N THR A 148 6.59 -4.47 -9.92
CA THR A 148 7.55 -5.34 -9.25
C THR A 148 8.51 -4.51 -8.39
N HIS A 149 8.92 -5.09 -7.24
CA HIS A 149 9.88 -4.49 -6.32
C HIS A 149 11.13 -5.35 -6.23
N ASP A 150 12.30 -4.72 -6.13
CA ASP A 150 13.60 -5.43 -6.20
C ASP A 150 13.81 -6.42 -5.05
N VAL A 151 13.27 -6.13 -3.87
CA VAL A 151 13.49 -6.93 -2.66
C VAL A 151 12.24 -7.74 -2.27
N PHE A 152 11.06 -7.12 -2.34
CA PHE A 152 9.82 -7.72 -1.88
C PHE A 152 8.99 -8.25 -3.05
N LYS A 153 8.54 -9.49 -2.93
CA LYS A 153 7.54 -10.08 -3.82
C LYS A 153 6.23 -10.22 -3.07
N ARG A 154 5.17 -9.66 -3.60
CA ARG A 154 3.84 -9.79 -3.02
C ARG A 154 3.21 -11.14 -3.41
N GLU A 155 2.66 -11.84 -2.44
CA GLU A 155 1.91 -13.11 -2.59
C GLU A 155 0.57 -12.97 -1.87
N GLY A 156 -0.40 -12.34 -2.53
CA GLY A 156 -1.69 -12.02 -1.90
C GLY A 156 -1.53 -11.01 -0.77
N ASP A 157 -1.82 -11.43 0.47
CA ASP A 157 -1.65 -10.64 1.68
C ASP A 157 -0.24 -10.76 2.28
N ASP A 158 0.55 -11.73 1.80
CA ASP A 158 1.90 -11.98 2.27
C ASP A 158 2.94 -11.20 1.44
N LEU A 159 4.12 -11.06 2.04
CA LEU A 159 5.35 -10.60 1.39
C LEU A 159 6.40 -11.71 1.44
N LEU A 160 7.13 -11.88 0.36
CA LEU A 160 8.27 -12.79 0.26
C LEU A 160 9.53 -11.98 -0.01
N ILE A 161 10.62 -12.29 0.71
CA ILE A 161 11.98 -11.85 0.39
C ILE A 161 12.91 -13.06 0.30
N GLU A 162 13.92 -12.98 -0.55
CA GLU A 162 15.01 -13.94 -0.61
C GLU A 162 16.26 -13.31 0.01
N HIS A 163 16.82 -13.95 1.03
CA HIS A 163 18.01 -13.50 1.71
C HIS A 163 19.15 -14.50 1.51
N LYS A 164 20.21 -14.04 0.84
CA LYS A 164 21.41 -14.83 0.59
C LYS A 164 22.29 -14.85 1.82
N VAL A 165 22.74 -16.03 2.21
CA VAL A 165 23.53 -16.27 3.42
C VAL A 165 24.73 -17.12 3.08
N SER A 166 25.92 -16.75 3.56
CA SER A 166 27.09 -17.61 3.41
C SER A 166 26.95 -18.90 4.22
N LEU A 167 27.60 -19.99 3.79
CA LEU A 167 27.65 -21.24 4.58
C LEU A 167 28.17 -20.97 6.00
N LYS A 168 29.19 -20.12 6.14
CA LYS A 168 29.74 -19.72 7.44
C LYS A 168 28.67 -19.12 8.34
N ASP A 169 27.91 -18.15 7.83
CA ASP A 169 26.89 -17.48 8.62
C ASP A 169 25.74 -18.42 8.98
N ALA A 170 25.33 -19.29 8.05
CA ALA A 170 24.32 -20.31 8.32
C ALA A 170 24.72 -21.25 9.46
N LEU A 171 26.00 -21.63 9.54
CA LEU A 171 26.52 -22.51 10.59
C LEU A 171 26.82 -21.78 11.91
N CYS A 172 27.36 -20.55 11.84
CA CYS A 172 27.83 -19.82 13.02
C CYS A 172 26.77 -18.87 13.61
N GLY A 173 25.68 -18.64 12.89
CA GLY A 173 24.71 -17.62 13.24
C GLY A 173 25.13 -16.23 12.74
N PHE A 174 24.15 -15.36 12.52
CA PHE A 174 24.36 -14.02 11.99
C PHE A 174 23.22 -13.06 12.36
N THR A 175 23.45 -11.79 12.11
CA THR A 175 22.42 -10.74 12.21
C THR A 175 22.43 -9.93 10.94
N PHE A 176 21.23 -9.47 10.52
CA PHE A 176 21.10 -8.55 9.40
C PHE A 176 19.97 -7.56 9.65
N ASP A 177 20.06 -6.40 9.02
CA ASP A 177 19.03 -5.38 9.06
C ASP A 177 18.18 -5.44 7.79
N MET A 178 16.87 -5.36 7.95
CA MET A 178 15.92 -5.38 6.86
C MET A 178 15.07 -4.12 6.91
N LEU A 179 15.13 -3.30 5.87
CA LEU A 179 14.22 -2.17 5.70
C LEU A 179 12.91 -2.68 5.09
N HIS A 180 11.82 -2.56 5.85
CA HIS A 180 10.50 -3.00 5.44
C HIS A 180 9.74 -1.90 4.65
N LEU A 181 8.70 -2.28 3.90
CA LEU A 181 7.86 -1.33 3.12
C LEU A 181 7.24 -0.23 3.97
N ASN A 182 7.02 -0.47 5.27
CA ASN A 182 6.54 0.54 6.23
C ASN A 182 7.60 1.58 6.66
N GLY A 183 8.79 1.55 6.05
CA GLY A 183 9.90 2.45 6.35
C GLY A 183 10.65 2.14 7.65
N ARG A 184 10.30 1.06 8.37
CA ARG A 184 10.99 0.66 9.59
C ARG A 184 12.10 -0.35 9.29
N SER A 185 13.22 -0.22 9.98
CA SER A 185 14.30 -1.21 9.95
C SER A 185 14.09 -2.24 11.05
N TYR A 186 14.18 -3.51 10.69
CA TYR A 186 14.07 -4.65 11.59
C TYR A 186 15.41 -5.37 11.67
N LYS A 187 15.95 -5.50 12.88
CA LYS A 187 17.16 -6.29 13.11
C LYS A 187 16.79 -7.75 13.34
N MET A 188 17.21 -8.59 12.42
CA MET A 188 16.95 -10.02 12.43
C MET A 188 18.18 -10.74 12.97
N SER A 189 17.97 -11.75 13.84
CA SER A 189 19.04 -12.57 14.41
C SER A 189 18.75 -14.04 14.19
N CYS A 190 19.69 -14.74 13.60
CA CYS A 190 19.64 -16.18 13.35
C CYS A 190 20.68 -16.88 14.22
N LYS A 191 20.24 -17.89 14.97
CA LYS A 191 21.13 -18.71 15.81
C LYS A 191 22.00 -19.62 14.96
N PRO A 192 23.14 -20.11 15.48
CA PRO A 192 23.96 -21.11 14.81
C PRO A 192 23.15 -22.35 14.39
N CYS A 193 23.41 -22.88 13.21
CA CYS A 193 22.75 -24.05 12.62
C CYS A 193 21.20 -23.97 12.58
N SER A 194 20.64 -22.74 12.62
CA SER A 194 19.18 -22.53 12.60
C SER A 194 18.64 -22.29 11.20
N ILE A 195 19.49 -22.21 10.18
CA ILE A 195 19.12 -21.93 8.80
C ILE A 195 19.63 -23.06 7.90
N THR A 196 18.69 -23.61 7.14
CA THR A 196 18.98 -24.56 6.05
C THR A 196 18.69 -23.90 4.70
N ASN A 197 19.22 -24.48 3.63
CA ASN A 197 19.00 -23.95 2.29
C ASN A 197 17.51 -24.06 1.91
N ASN A 198 16.96 -22.98 1.35
CA ASN A 198 15.53 -22.81 1.04
C ASN A 198 14.59 -22.82 2.26
N GLU A 199 15.10 -22.70 3.46
CA GLU A 199 14.27 -22.55 4.65
C GLU A 199 13.50 -21.22 4.61
N ILE A 200 12.24 -21.26 5.05
CA ILE A 200 11.39 -20.08 5.12
C ILE A 200 11.07 -19.79 6.58
N LYS A 201 11.48 -18.62 7.04
CA LYS A 201 11.04 -18.08 8.34
C LYS A 201 9.83 -17.17 8.14
N LEU A 202 8.87 -17.30 9.04
CA LEU A 202 7.61 -16.57 9.00
C LEU A 202 7.57 -15.49 10.07
N LEU A 203 7.21 -14.28 9.68
CA LEU A 203 7.02 -13.13 10.57
C LEU A 203 5.59 -12.61 10.40
N PRO A 204 4.64 -13.08 11.23
CA PRO A 204 3.26 -12.66 11.17
C PRO A 204 3.09 -11.16 11.42
N GLY A 205 2.14 -10.52 10.73
CA GLY A 205 1.86 -9.10 10.85
C GLY A 205 2.84 -8.18 10.11
N LEU A 206 3.80 -8.74 9.38
CA LEU A 206 4.72 -8.00 8.50
C LEU A 206 4.49 -8.34 7.01
N GLY A 207 3.29 -8.81 6.66
CA GLY A 207 2.89 -9.01 5.26
C GLY A 207 2.51 -7.73 4.56
N TYR A 208 1.81 -7.86 3.43
CA TYR A 208 1.33 -6.73 2.64
C TYR A 208 0.22 -5.93 3.35
N ASN A 209 -0.52 -6.58 4.25
CA ASN A 209 -1.47 -5.94 5.15
C ASN A 209 -1.32 -6.51 6.58
N SER A 210 -2.14 -6.04 7.51
CA SER A 210 -2.07 -6.44 8.93
C SER A 210 -2.31 -7.94 9.17
N ASN A 211 -2.97 -8.64 8.26
CA ASN A 211 -3.27 -10.07 8.36
C ASN A 211 -2.21 -10.94 7.68
N GLY A 212 -1.37 -10.33 6.85
CA GLY A 212 -0.35 -11.02 6.09
C GLY A 212 0.92 -11.31 6.88
N THR A 213 1.73 -12.17 6.32
CA THR A 213 2.99 -12.65 6.88
C THR A 213 4.15 -12.28 5.97
N LEU A 214 5.25 -11.83 6.52
CA LEU A 214 6.51 -11.74 5.79
C LEU A 214 7.20 -13.11 5.85
N LYS A 215 7.47 -13.65 4.67
CA LYS A 215 8.21 -14.89 4.44
C LYS A 215 9.64 -14.55 4.06
N ILE A 216 10.62 -14.97 4.86
CA ILE A 216 12.04 -14.81 4.55
C ILE A 216 12.56 -16.15 4.11
N LYS A 217 12.86 -16.29 2.82
CA LYS A 217 13.47 -17.48 2.24
C LYS A 217 14.99 -17.31 2.24
N PHE A 218 15.70 -18.19 2.93
CA PHE A 218 17.14 -18.18 3.02
C PHE A 218 17.76 -19.02 1.90
N LEU A 219 18.70 -18.43 1.18
CA LEU A 219 19.48 -19.09 0.13
C LEU A 219 20.92 -19.21 0.62
N VAL A 220 21.32 -20.43 1.02
CA VAL A 220 22.69 -20.66 1.50
C VAL A 220 23.63 -20.79 0.32
N GLU A 221 24.54 -19.85 0.21
CA GLU A 221 25.58 -19.85 -0.83
C GLU A 221 26.80 -20.64 -0.35
N LEU A 222 27.13 -21.69 -1.09
CA LEU A 222 28.36 -22.47 -0.84
C LEU A 222 29.55 -21.74 -1.44
N PRO A 223 30.74 -21.83 -0.80
CA PRO A 223 31.95 -21.31 -1.40
C PRO A 223 32.28 -22.04 -2.71
N THR A 224 32.69 -21.29 -3.71
CA THR A 224 33.04 -21.85 -5.04
C THR A 224 34.37 -22.59 -5.02
N GLU A 225 35.28 -22.18 -4.14
CA GLU A 225 36.64 -22.76 -3.99
C GLU A 225 37.00 -22.84 -2.52
N LEU A 226 37.75 -23.90 -2.15
CA LEU A 226 38.33 -24.10 -0.84
C LEU A 226 39.78 -24.49 -1.00
N SER A 227 40.65 -23.95 -0.15
CA SER A 227 42.06 -24.42 -0.09
C SER A 227 42.12 -25.83 0.50
N LYS A 228 43.25 -26.52 0.25
CA LYS A 228 43.48 -27.87 0.80
C LYS A 228 43.40 -27.86 2.33
N GLU A 229 44.00 -26.85 2.98
CA GLU A 229 43.98 -26.69 4.42
C GLU A 229 42.55 -26.51 4.96
N GLN A 230 41.71 -25.75 4.23
CA GLN A 230 40.28 -25.56 4.60
C GLN A 230 39.51 -26.87 4.47
N ILE A 231 39.75 -27.65 3.41
CA ILE A 231 39.11 -28.96 3.20
C ILE A 231 39.50 -29.90 4.35
N ASP A 232 40.80 -29.98 4.70
CA ASP A 232 41.27 -30.85 5.78
C ASP A 232 40.68 -30.45 7.13
N GLN A 233 40.59 -29.14 7.41
CA GLN A 233 39.94 -28.62 8.64
C GLN A 233 38.44 -28.95 8.70
N LEU A 234 37.71 -28.72 7.61
CA LEU A 234 36.28 -29.04 7.55
C LEU A 234 36.00 -30.53 7.73
N SER A 235 36.82 -31.40 7.13
CA SER A 235 36.71 -32.85 7.26
C SER A 235 36.95 -33.36 8.69
N ASN A 236 37.66 -32.59 9.54
CA ASN A 236 37.86 -32.92 10.93
C ASN A 236 36.78 -32.39 11.88
N ILE A 237 35.95 -31.43 11.42
CA ILE A 237 34.90 -30.78 12.21
C ILE A 237 33.54 -31.38 11.93
N LEU A 238 33.27 -31.73 10.66
CA LEU A 238 32.01 -32.29 10.18
C LEU A 238 32.05 -33.83 10.09
#